data_0fc36121ee1a02541668d0c25fd1ffe4
#
_entry.id   0fc36121ee1a02541668d0c25fd1ffe4
#
_cell.length_a   1.000
_cell.length_b   1.000
_cell.length_c   1.000
_cell.angle_alpha   90.00
_cell.angle_beta   90.00
_cell.angle_gamma   90.00
#
_symmetry.space_group_name_H-M   'P 1'
#
loop_
_entity.id
_entity.type
_entity.pdbx_description
1 polymer ?
#
loop_
_entity_poly.entity_id
_entity_poly.type
_entity_poly.pdbx_seq_one_letter_code
_entity_poly.pdbx_strand_id
1 'polypeptide(L)'
;IGTMLFDLLYWNFGFLRIGTSGLTAQAYGKGQGTQGPSTKVPDECRRIFVQSESVALMAAALVLAIQWLFVTAVLAVVPCSPEVAEVARQYFYIRIWAAPATLGNYAVKGWFIGMQNSRLPMWIAIMLNIVNIVCSLLFVLVLRWDIAGVAWGTVIAQYCGLFVGLWFIYRRYGDLFRSYGRVGETRHASFSMLLRDALHLDAMKVFFKVNADIFLRTVCLSLVFTFITAASGRISDSVLAIDALLLQFFTLFSYIMDGFAYAGESLVGRYIGARDGGKLRSAVRLLLVWGMALTLFFTLLYALFNEPFLHIFASDETLIAATRQYLFWVLIIPVCGFAAFLFDGIFIGATASRVMRDSMFVATFSFFAVFYGGRWLLGYIAKDVALTELVQNNILWAAFMVFLLLRGVLQWLALRRAVYGQVPAVC
;
A
#
# COMPACT_ATOMS: atom_id res chain seq x y z
N ILE A 1 -2.75 -17.36 11.69
CA ILE A 1 -4.18 -17.03 11.46
C ILE A 1 -4.49 -15.64 12.03
N GLY A 2 -4.19 -15.33 13.29
CA GLY A 2 -4.48 -14.02 13.89
C GLY A 2 -3.94 -12.82 13.09
N THR A 3 -2.71 -12.89 12.60
CA THR A 3 -2.10 -11.85 11.75
C THR A 3 -2.80 -11.77 10.39
N MET A 4 -3.09 -12.91 9.77
CA MET A 4 -3.78 -13.00 8.49
C MET A 4 -5.15 -12.29 8.51
N LEU A 5 -5.91 -12.40 9.63
CA LEU A 5 -7.17 -11.69 9.80
C LEU A 5 -7.00 -10.17 9.66
N PHE A 6 -5.94 -9.63 10.25
CA PHE A 6 -5.66 -8.20 10.21
C PHE A 6 -5.06 -7.73 8.90
N ASP A 7 -4.24 -8.56 8.26
CA ASP A 7 -3.69 -8.25 6.94
C ASP A 7 -4.83 -8.17 5.91
N LEU A 8 -5.75 -9.14 5.94
CA LEU A 8 -6.95 -9.10 5.11
C LEU A 8 -7.82 -7.86 5.38
N LEU A 9 -7.97 -7.48 6.65
CA LEU A 9 -8.78 -6.33 7.03
C LEU A 9 -8.09 -5.01 6.65
N TYR A 10 -6.85 -4.78 7.12
CA TYR A 10 -6.21 -3.46 7.02
C TYR A 10 -5.60 -3.17 5.66
N TRP A 11 -5.18 -4.17 4.89
CA TRP A 11 -4.65 -3.95 3.55
C TRP A 11 -5.64 -3.20 2.66
N ASN A 12 -6.92 -3.56 2.77
CA ASN A 12 -7.97 -2.92 1.99
C ASN A 12 -8.20 -1.45 2.38
N PHE A 13 -7.81 -1.01 3.58
CA PHE A 13 -7.87 0.39 4.01
C PHE A 13 -6.63 1.21 3.62
N GLY A 14 -5.63 0.63 2.96
CA GLY A 14 -4.45 1.33 2.46
C GLY A 14 -4.77 2.53 1.55
N PHE A 15 -5.97 2.55 0.94
CA PHE A 15 -6.45 3.69 0.16
C PHE A 15 -6.49 5.00 0.96
N LEU A 16 -6.73 4.95 2.28
CA LEU A 16 -6.73 6.14 3.14
C LEU A 16 -5.37 6.86 3.10
N ARG A 17 -4.27 6.12 3.21
CA ARG A 17 -2.93 6.68 3.09
C ARG A 17 -2.67 7.24 1.68
N ILE A 18 -2.96 6.42 0.68
CA ILE A 18 -2.66 6.69 -0.73
C ILE A 18 -3.46 7.89 -1.23
N GLY A 19 -4.78 7.91 -1.03
CA GLY A 19 -5.63 9.01 -1.46
C GLY A 19 -5.32 10.31 -0.73
N THR A 20 -5.03 10.25 0.56
CA THR A 20 -4.65 11.42 1.35
C THR A 20 -3.33 12.02 0.85
N SER A 21 -2.31 11.19 0.52
CA SER A 21 -1.02 11.72 0.09
C SER A 21 -1.11 12.45 -1.25
N GLY A 22 -1.78 11.88 -2.24
CA GLY A 22 -1.93 12.49 -3.56
C GLY A 22 -2.69 13.82 -3.53
N LEU A 23 -3.85 13.83 -2.85
CA LEU A 23 -4.66 15.05 -2.70
C LEU A 23 -3.91 16.13 -1.93
N THR A 24 -3.23 15.79 -0.84
CA THR A 24 -2.44 16.74 -0.03
C THR A 24 -1.26 17.29 -0.82
N ALA A 25 -0.56 16.46 -1.61
CA ALA A 25 0.58 16.91 -2.42
C ALA A 25 0.15 17.94 -3.47
N GLN A 26 -0.99 17.74 -4.12
CA GLN A 26 -1.53 18.72 -5.07
C GLN A 26 -1.97 20.01 -4.37
N ALA A 27 -2.66 19.90 -3.24
CA ALA A 27 -3.06 21.07 -2.47
C ALA A 27 -1.84 21.89 -2.00
N TYR A 28 -0.80 21.21 -1.53
CA TYR A 28 0.47 21.83 -1.14
C TYR A 28 1.14 22.55 -2.31
N GLY A 29 1.16 21.92 -3.49
CA GLY A 29 1.72 22.50 -4.71
C GLY A 29 0.99 23.78 -5.17
N LYS A 30 -0.35 23.80 -5.08
CA LYS A 30 -1.15 24.99 -5.41
C LYS A 30 -0.71 26.23 -4.60
N GLY A 31 -0.38 26.05 -3.34
CA GLY A 31 0.10 27.15 -2.48
C GLY A 31 1.47 27.71 -2.89
N GLN A 32 2.27 26.96 -3.64
CA GLN A 32 3.58 27.42 -4.10
C GLN A 32 3.56 28.08 -5.48
N GLY A 33 2.50 27.87 -6.29
CA GLY A 33 2.44 28.32 -7.68
C GLY A 33 1.85 29.71 -7.89
N THR A 34 1.12 30.27 -6.94
CA THR A 34 0.30 31.46 -7.21
C THR A 34 0.92 32.80 -6.84
N GLN A 35 1.95 32.87 -5.98
CA GLN A 35 2.57 34.15 -5.54
C GLN A 35 4.04 34.02 -5.07
N GLY A 36 4.85 33.18 -5.67
CA GLY A 36 6.19 32.90 -5.13
C GLY A 36 6.16 31.98 -3.92
N PRO A 37 7.28 31.75 -3.21
CA PRO A 37 7.33 30.85 -2.07
C PRO A 37 6.49 31.41 -0.91
N SER A 38 5.19 31.13 -0.94
CA SER A 38 4.30 31.42 0.20
C SER A 38 4.73 30.54 1.37
N THR A 39 5.09 31.16 2.48
CA THR A 39 5.42 30.47 3.72
C THR A 39 4.19 29.83 4.39
N LYS A 40 2.99 30.13 3.88
CA LYS A 40 1.73 29.61 4.42
C LYS A 40 1.26 28.37 3.68
N VAL A 41 1.05 27.30 4.43
CA VAL A 41 0.44 26.06 3.95
C VAL A 41 -1.03 26.33 3.56
N PRO A 42 -1.50 25.88 2.38
CA PRO A 42 -2.87 26.10 1.96
C PRO A 42 -3.92 25.51 2.89
N ASP A 43 -5.03 26.19 3.08
CA ASP A 43 -6.18 25.69 3.88
C ASP A 43 -6.76 24.37 3.35
N GLU A 44 -6.61 24.12 2.05
CA GLU A 44 -6.99 22.87 1.42
C GLU A 44 -6.25 21.66 2.03
N CYS A 45 -4.98 21.81 2.42
CA CYS A 45 -4.22 20.75 3.09
C CYS A 45 -4.83 20.38 4.45
N ARG A 46 -5.32 21.39 5.20
CA ARG A 46 -6.02 21.16 6.48
C ARG A 46 -7.34 20.44 6.24
N ARG A 47 -8.13 20.89 5.25
CA ARG A 47 -9.41 20.26 4.90
C ARG A 47 -9.23 18.78 4.56
N ILE A 48 -8.24 18.44 3.73
CA ILE A 48 -7.93 17.05 3.37
C ILE A 48 -7.55 16.23 4.61
N PHE A 49 -6.78 16.80 5.55
CA PHE A 49 -6.44 16.12 6.80
C PHE A 49 -7.69 15.78 7.61
N VAL A 50 -8.57 16.76 7.84
CA VAL A 50 -9.81 16.53 8.59
C VAL A 50 -10.73 15.54 7.90
N GLN A 51 -10.83 15.58 6.55
CA GLN A 51 -11.58 14.60 5.77
C GLN A 51 -11.04 13.18 5.95
N SER A 52 -9.73 13.01 5.81
CA SER A 52 -9.09 11.68 5.92
C SER A 52 -9.21 11.10 7.31
N GLU A 53 -9.02 11.90 8.37
CA GLU A 53 -9.20 11.45 9.75
C GLU A 53 -10.66 11.12 10.07
N SER A 54 -11.61 11.92 9.57
CA SER A 54 -13.03 11.63 9.75
C SER A 54 -13.43 10.32 9.07
N VAL A 55 -12.93 10.06 7.85
CA VAL A 55 -13.18 8.79 7.16
C VAL A 55 -12.49 7.63 7.87
N ALA A 56 -11.27 7.83 8.38
CA ALA A 56 -10.56 6.82 9.17
C ALA A 56 -11.35 6.43 10.42
N LEU A 57 -11.90 7.41 11.15
CA LEU A 57 -12.71 7.16 12.34
C LEU A 57 -14.05 6.47 11.99
N MET A 58 -14.72 6.89 10.92
CA MET A 58 -15.95 6.23 10.45
C MET A 58 -15.68 4.77 10.03
N ALA A 59 -14.58 4.54 9.30
CA ALA A 59 -14.16 3.20 8.91
C ALA A 59 -13.81 2.34 10.13
N ALA A 60 -13.11 2.91 11.12
CA ALA A 60 -12.81 2.21 12.37
C ALA A 60 -14.08 1.85 13.15
N ALA A 61 -15.03 2.77 13.25
CA ALA A 61 -16.32 2.51 13.89
C ALA A 61 -17.08 1.38 13.17
N LEU A 62 -17.10 1.38 11.83
CA LEU A 62 -17.68 0.31 11.04
C LEU A 62 -17.01 -1.04 11.31
N VAL A 63 -15.67 -1.08 11.29
CA VAL A 63 -14.89 -2.29 11.58
C VAL A 63 -15.19 -2.83 12.97
N LEU A 64 -15.26 -1.94 13.98
CA LEU A 64 -15.63 -2.32 15.35
C LEU A 64 -17.08 -2.82 15.43
N ALA A 65 -17.99 -2.25 14.66
CA ALA A 65 -19.39 -2.68 14.63
C ALA A 65 -19.57 -4.08 14.03
N ILE A 66 -18.81 -4.41 12.97
CA ILE A 66 -18.92 -5.69 12.26
C ILE A 66 -17.93 -6.76 12.73
N GLN A 67 -17.11 -6.47 13.75
CA GLN A 67 -16.02 -7.35 14.20
C GLN A 67 -16.45 -8.79 14.44
N TRP A 68 -17.61 -9.00 15.07
CA TRP A 68 -18.13 -10.33 15.35
C TRP A 68 -18.47 -11.11 14.07
N LEU A 69 -19.17 -10.46 13.14
CA LEU A 69 -19.51 -11.04 11.83
C LEU A 69 -18.25 -11.39 11.04
N PHE A 70 -17.29 -10.49 11.02
CA PHE A 70 -16.04 -10.67 10.27
C PHE A 70 -15.24 -11.87 10.78
N VAL A 71 -14.95 -11.93 12.09
CA VAL A 71 -14.16 -13.03 12.65
C VAL A 71 -14.85 -14.38 12.50
N THR A 72 -16.17 -14.42 12.68
CA THR A 72 -16.96 -15.65 12.51
C THR A 72 -16.96 -16.13 11.06
N ALA A 73 -17.16 -15.22 10.10
CA ALA A 73 -17.14 -15.56 8.68
C ALA A 73 -15.77 -16.06 8.21
N VAL A 74 -14.68 -15.40 8.63
CA VAL A 74 -13.34 -15.82 8.21
C VAL A 74 -12.94 -17.15 8.83
N LEU A 75 -13.21 -17.38 10.13
CA LEU A 75 -12.89 -18.65 10.79
C LEU A 75 -13.78 -19.81 10.31
N ALA A 76 -14.94 -19.54 9.71
CA ALA A 76 -15.76 -20.56 9.06
C ALA A 76 -15.17 -21.03 7.72
N VAL A 77 -14.38 -20.17 7.05
CA VAL A 77 -13.78 -20.47 5.72
C VAL A 77 -12.36 -21.03 5.87
N VAL A 78 -11.62 -20.57 6.88
CA VAL A 78 -10.22 -20.99 7.11
C VAL A 78 -10.21 -22.27 7.95
N PRO A 79 -9.76 -23.42 7.40
CA PRO A 79 -9.68 -24.66 8.17
C PRO A 79 -8.62 -24.54 9.26
N CYS A 80 -9.03 -24.67 10.52
CA CYS A 80 -8.15 -24.68 11.68
C CYS A 80 -8.74 -25.51 12.82
N SER A 81 -7.88 -25.97 13.74
CA SER A 81 -8.35 -26.67 14.93
C SER A 81 -9.16 -25.74 15.86
N PRO A 82 -10.11 -26.25 16.63
CA PRO A 82 -10.91 -25.45 17.57
C PRO A 82 -10.04 -24.65 18.55
N GLU A 83 -8.94 -25.19 19.01
CA GLU A 83 -7.99 -24.53 19.92
C GLU A 83 -7.34 -23.31 19.23
N VAL A 84 -6.87 -23.47 17.98
CA VAL A 84 -6.27 -22.37 17.19
C VAL A 84 -7.32 -21.31 16.87
N ALA A 85 -8.56 -21.69 16.58
CA ALA A 85 -9.65 -20.76 16.35
C ALA A 85 -9.96 -19.89 17.57
N GLU A 86 -9.96 -20.49 18.77
CA GLU A 86 -10.24 -19.75 20.01
C GLU A 86 -9.13 -18.74 20.33
N VAL A 87 -7.87 -19.17 20.20
CA VAL A 87 -6.70 -18.31 20.38
C VAL A 87 -6.69 -17.16 19.34
N ALA A 88 -7.02 -17.44 18.08
CA ALA A 88 -7.12 -16.43 17.03
C ALA A 88 -8.24 -15.43 17.31
N ARG A 89 -9.37 -15.91 17.85
CA ARG A 89 -10.52 -15.08 18.26
C ARG A 89 -10.16 -14.15 19.40
N GLN A 90 -9.51 -14.68 20.47
CA GLN A 90 -9.02 -13.87 21.59
C GLN A 90 -8.07 -12.77 21.12
N TYR A 91 -7.09 -13.12 20.29
CA TYR A 91 -6.15 -12.17 19.71
C TYR A 91 -6.86 -11.09 18.89
N PHE A 92 -7.85 -11.50 18.09
CA PHE A 92 -8.60 -10.58 17.25
C PHE A 92 -9.40 -9.56 18.08
N TYR A 93 -10.14 -10.00 19.08
CA TYR A 93 -10.98 -9.11 19.89
C TYR A 93 -10.17 -8.10 20.72
N ILE A 94 -8.94 -8.40 21.06
CA ILE A 94 -8.04 -7.44 21.70
C ILE A 94 -7.47 -6.48 20.65
N ARG A 95 -6.87 -6.99 19.60
CA ARG A 95 -6.14 -6.18 18.62
C ARG A 95 -7.04 -5.29 17.78
N ILE A 96 -8.32 -5.64 17.60
CA ILE A 96 -9.27 -4.84 16.81
C ILE A 96 -9.47 -3.43 17.39
N TRP A 97 -9.28 -3.24 18.68
CA TRP A 97 -9.33 -1.92 19.32
C TRP A 97 -8.22 -0.97 18.87
N ALA A 98 -7.20 -1.49 18.17
CA ALA A 98 -6.24 -0.66 17.47
C ALA A 98 -6.80 -0.01 16.18
N ALA A 99 -7.98 -0.41 15.69
CA ALA A 99 -8.51 0.08 14.41
C ALA A 99 -8.56 1.60 14.29
N PRO A 100 -9.07 2.38 15.27
CA PRO A 100 -9.05 3.84 15.17
C PRO A 100 -7.64 4.40 15.02
N ALA A 101 -6.68 3.87 15.77
CA ALA A 101 -5.30 4.31 15.73
C ALA A 101 -4.59 3.88 14.43
N THR A 102 -4.82 2.66 13.96
CA THR A 102 -4.21 2.15 12.73
C THR A 102 -4.68 2.93 11.51
N LEU A 103 -5.99 3.15 11.37
CA LEU A 103 -6.56 3.88 10.25
C LEU A 103 -6.24 5.38 10.32
N GLY A 104 -6.22 5.98 11.53
CA GLY A 104 -5.73 7.34 11.75
C GLY A 104 -4.24 7.48 11.37
N ASN A 105 -3.40 6.51 11.73
CA ASN A 105 -2.00 6.51 11.31
C ASN A 105 -1.84 6.44 9.78
N TYR A 106 -2.76 5.80 9.03
CA TYR A 106 -2.74 5.85 7.57
C TYR A 106 -3.00 7.25 7.05
N ALA A 107 -4.00 7.95 7.59
CA ALA A 107 -4.31 9.33 7.23
C ALA A 107 -3.16 10.27 7.57
N VAL A 108 -2.61 10.22 8.80
CA VAL A 108 -1.45 11.01 9.25
C VAL A 108 -0.23 10.79 8.34
N LYS A 109 0.14 9.53 8.08
CA LYS A 109 1.30 9.20 7.23
C LYS A 109 1.10 9.71 5.79
N GLY A 110 -0.10 9.50 5.22
CA GLY A 110 -0.44 10.00 3.89
C GLY A 110 -0.33 11.53 3.82
N TRP A 111 -0.87 12.21 4.82
CA TRP A 111 -0.81 13.67 4.89
C TRP A 111 0.63 14.19 4.96
N PHE A 112 1.49 13.62 5.80
CA PHE A 112 2.90 14.03 5.88
C PHE A 112 3.65 13.82 4.56
N ILE A 113 3.42 12.70 3.86
CA ILE A 113 4.00 12.44 2.54
C ILE A 113 3.58 13.53 1.56
N GLY A 114 2.28 13.85 1.52
CA GLY A 114 1.74 14.94 0.70
C GLY A 114 2.31 16.32 1.06
N MET A 115 2.58 16.57 2.34
CA MET A 115 3.24 17.78 2.84
C MET A 115 4.76 17.81 2.57
N GLN A 116 5.29 16.96 1.71
CA GLN A 116 6.72 16.85 1.35
C GLN A 116 7.62 16.47 2.55
N ASN A 117 7.07 15.80 3.55
CA ASN A 117 7.80 15.41 4.75
C ASN A 117 7.77 13.90 4.94
N SER A 118 8.72 13.20 4.33
CA SER A 118 8.87 11.74 4.46
C SER A 118 9.58 11.32 5.76
N ARG A 119 10.29 12.24 6.43
CA ARG A 119 11.04 11.93 7.65
C ARG A 119 10.14 11.59 8.83
N LEU A 120 9.03 12.33 8.98
CA LEU A 120 8.10 12.10 10.10
C LEU A 120 7.40 10.74 10.01
N PRO A 121 6.81 10.32 8.87
CA PRO A 121 6.29 8.97 8.71
C PRO A 121 7.31 7.87 9.02
N MET A 122 8.56 8.05 8.61
CA MET A 122 9.65 7.12 8.90
C MET A 122 9.90 7.00 10.41
N TRP A 123 10.06 8.13 11.11
CA TRP A 123 10.29 8.12 12.57
C TRP A 123 9.09 7.55 13.34
N ILE A 124 7.85 7.89 12.93
CA ILE A 124 6.63 7.31 13.51
C ILE A 124 6.63 5.78 13.31
N ALA A 125 7.00 5.28 12.12
CA ALA A 125 7.05 3.85 11.86
C ALA A 125 8.11 3.14 12.72
N ILE A 126 9.32 3.70 12.83
CA ILE A 126 10.39 3.14 13.66
C ILE A 126 9.96 3.10 15.13
N MET A 127 9.45 4.22 15.66
CA MET A 127 8.99 4.31 17.04
C MET A 127 7.85 3.30 17.32
N LEU A 128 6.89 3.20 16.40
CA LEU A 128 5.76 2.26 16.51
C LEU A 128 6.25 0.82 16.62
N ASN A 129 7.24 0.42 15.80
CA ASN A 129 7.83 -0.92 15.88
C ASN A 129 8.61 -1.14 17.17
N ILE A 130 9.41 -0.16 17.61
CA ILE A 130 10.14 -0.25 18.88
C ILE A 130 9.16 -0.40 20.06
N VAL A 131 8.14 0.44 20.14
CA VAL A 131 7.13 0.35 21.20
C VAL A 131 6.41 -1.00 21.14
N ASN A 132 6.06 -1.47 19.94
CA ASN A 132 5.42 -2.78 19.78
C ASN A 132 6.30 -3.91 20.32
N ILE A 133 7.58 -3.95 19.95
CA ILE A 133 8.53 -4.98 20.41
C ILE A 133 8.70 -4.91 21.94
N VAL A 134 8.97 -3.73 22.47
CA VAL A 134 9.19 -3.55 23.92
C VAL A 134 7.95 -3.93 24.73
N CYS A 135 6.77 -3.44 24.35
CA CYS A 135 5.53 -3.78 25.05
C CYS A 135 5.18 -5.26 24.92
N SER A 136 5.34 -5.86 23.72
CA SER A 136 5.08 -7.28 23.53
C SER A 136 6.00 -8.15 24.37
N LEU A 137 7.31 -7.85 24.40
CA LEU A 137 8.27 -8.58 25.25
C LEU A 137 7.94 -8.42 26.73
N LEU A 138 7.62 -7.20 27.18
CA LEU A 138 7.24 -6.94 28.56
C LEU A 138 6.00 -7.73 28.96
N PHE A 139 4.95 -7.72 28.15
CA PHE A 139 3.70 -8.38 28.45
C PHE A 139 3.80 -9.91 28.39
N VAL A 140 4.57 -10.45 27.46
CA VAL A 140 4.73 -11.90 27.30
C VAL A 140 5.72 -12.44 28.34
N LEU A 141 6.90 -11.83 28.48
CA LEU A 141 7.98 -12.42 29.32
C LEU A 141 7.82 -12.07 30.80
N VAL A 142 7.39 -10.82 31.13
CA VAL A 142 7.30 -10.36 32.53
C VAL A 142 5.90 -10.60 33.10
N LEU A 143 4.85 -10.16 32.38
CA LEU A 143 3.47 -10.28 32.84
C LEU A 143 2.83 -11.63 32.49
N ARG A 144 3.46 -12.44 31.62
CA ARG A 144 2.99 -13.76 31.19
C ARG A 144 1.57 -13.76 30.60
N TRP A 145 1.27 -12.72 29.81
CA TRP A 145 -0.04 -12.58 29.15
C TRP A 145 -0.13 -13.33 27.81
N ASP A 146 0.88 -14.13 27.48
CA ASP A 146 0.93 -14.93 26.25
C ASP A 146 0.49 -14.13 25.00
N ILE A 147 -0.45 -14.67 24.25
CA ILE A 147 -0.96 -14.06 22.99
C ILE A 147 -1.68 -12.72 23.25
N ALA A 148 -2.38 -12.58 24.38
CA ALA A 148 -3.02 -11.33 24.74
C ALA A 148 -1.99 -10.20 24.92
N GLY A 149 -0.80 -10.53 25.45
CA GLY A 149 0.31 -9.58 25.60
C GLY A 149 0.80 -9.03 24.26
N VAL A 150 0.95 -9.86 23.25
CA VAL A 150 1.32 -9.42 21.89
C VAL A 150 0.25 -8.53 21.28
N ALA A 151 -1.03 -8.89 21.47
CA ALA A 151 -2.15 -8.09 20.97
C ALA A 151 -2.19 -6.70 21.61
N TRP A 152 -2.08 -6.59 22.94
CA TRP A 152 -2.04 -5.32 23.66
C TRP A 152 -0.79 -4.50 23.33
N GLY A 153 0.37 -5.13 23.14
CA GLY A 153 1.59 -4.46 22.69
C GLY A 153 1.36 -3.74 21.36
N THR A 154 0.65 -4.39 20.43
CA THR A 154 0.30 -3.79 19.15
C THR A 154 -0.70 -2.62 19.31
N VAL A 155 -1.72 -2.78 20.15
CA VAL A 155 -2.71 -1.72 20.41
C VAL A 155 -2.02 -0.47 20.95
N ILE A 156 -1.20 -0.61 21.97
CA ILE A 156 -0.47 0.50 22.58
C ILE A 156 0.44 1.18 21.56
N ALA A 157 1.19 0.40 20.78
CA ALA A 157 2.08 0.93 19.76
C ALA A 157 1.33 1.78 18.72
N GLN A 158 0.16 1.31 18.23
CA GLN A 158 -0.63 2.05 17.24
C GLN A 158 -1.15 3.39 17.80
N TYR A 159 -1.63 3.42 19.03
CA TYR A 159 -2.07 4.66 19.69
C TYR A 159 -0.89 5.59 19.95
N CYS A 160 0.26 5.10 20.41
CA CYS A 160 1.47 5.90 20.54
C CYS A 160 1.85 6.54 19.19
N GLY A 161 1.81 5.77 18.10
CA GLY A 161 2.08 6.29 16.75
C GLY A 161 1.14 7.42 16.36
N LEU A 162 -0.17 7.23 16.59
CA LEU A 162 -1.17 8.24 16.29
C LEU A 162 -0.98 9.51 17.12
N PHE A 163 -0.80 9.39 18.44
CA PHE A 163 -0.62 10.55 19.32
C PHE A 163 0.66 11.34 18.97
N VAL A 164 1.76 10.66 18.67
CA VAL A 164 3.00 11.32 18.24
C VAL A 164 2.81 11.99 16.89
N GLY A 165 2.12 11.35 15.95
CA GLY A 165 1.78 11.94 14.64
C GLY A 165 0.96 13.21 14.79
N LEU A 166 -0.12 13.18 15.59
CA LEU A 166 -0.98 14.34 15.87
C LEU A 166 -0.21 15.44 16.62
N TRP A 167 0.66 15.07 17.56
CA TRP A 167 1.52 16.01 18.26
C TRP A 167 2.47 16.76 17.33
N PHE A 168 3.09 16.07 16.37
CA PHE A 168 3.93 16.70 15.35
C PHE A 168 3.12 17.63 14.44
N ILE A 169 1.89 17.25 14.06
CA ILE A 169 0.98 18.11 13.30
C ILE A 169 0.70 19.38 14.11
N TYR A 170 0.30 19.25 15.36
CA TYR A 170 0.01 20.38 16.22
C TYR A 170 1.23 21.29 16.42
N ARG A 171 2.41 20.73 16.68
CA ARG A 171 3.63 21.48 16.94
C ARG A 171 4.19 22.19 15.70
N ARG A 172 4.18 21.52 14.55
CA ARG A 172 4.83 22.01 13.32
C ARG A 172 3.89 22.76 12.38
N TYR A 173 2.63 22.39 12.38
CA TYR A 173 1.59 22.94 11.51
C TYR A 173 0.41 23.52 12.28
N GLY A 174 0.55 23.74 13.57
CA GLY A 174 -0.51 24.26 14.45
C GLY A 174 -1.10 25.60 13.99
N ASP A 175 -0.28 26.45 13.37
CA ASP A 175 -0.74 27.71 12.82
C ASP A 175 -1.76 27.53 11.67
N LEU A 176 -1.67 26.45 10.91
CA LEU A 176 -2.64 26.08 9.88
C LEU A 176 -4.05 25.85 10.48
N PHE A 177 -4.09 25.28 11.68
CA PHE A 177 -5.34 25.01 12.39
C PHE A 177 -5.83 26.19 13.22
N ARG A 178 -4.93 27.10 13.65
CA ARG A 178 -5.25 28.31 14.42
C ARG A 178 -5.71 29.48 13.56
N SER A 179 -5.24 29.56 12.30
CA SER A 179 -5.52 30.71 11.41
C SER A 179 -6.97 30.79 10.93
N TYR A 180 -7.76 29.73 11.08
CA TYR A 180 -9.17 29.72 10.67
C TYR A 180 -10.07 30.68 11.48
N GLY A 181 -9.63 31.15 12.63
CA GLY A 181 -10.35 32.10 13.48
C GLY A 181 -10.04 33.59 13.24
N ARG A 182 -9.25 33.94 12.21
CA ARG A 182 -8.76 35.31 12.04
C ARG A 182 -9.37 36.11 10.89
N VAL A 183 -10.36 35.59 10.20
CA VAL A 183 -11.08 36.35 9.14
C VAL A 183 -12.35 36.91 9.73
N GLY A 184 -12.28 38.17 10.23
CA GLY A 184 -13.41 39.00 10.70
C GLY A 184 -13.88 38.67 12.12
N GLU A 185 -13.58 39.53 13.05
CA GLU A 185 -14.14 39.89 14.38
C GLU A 185 -14.90 38.88 15.28
N THR A 186 -14.97 37.60 14.99
CA THR A 186 -15.51 36.60 15.95
C THR A 186 -14.51 35.49 16.22
N ARG A 187 -14.02 35.48 17.42
CA ARG A 187 -12.91 34.69 17.99
C ARG A 187 -13.17 33.19 18.13
N HIS A 188 -14.20 32.64 17.51
CA HIS A 188 -14.63 31.25 17.62
C HIS A 188 -15.10 30.67 16.29
N ALA A 189 -14.20 30.52 15.31
CA ALA A 189 -14.46 29.50 14.30
C ALA A 189 -14.34 28.14 14.98
N SER A 190 -15.47 27.65 15.43
CA SER A 190 -15.58 26.41 16.20
C SER A 190 -15.04 25.24 15.38
N PHE A 191 -14.44 24.23 16.03
CA PHE A 191 -14.09 22.95 15.44
C PHE A 191 -15.26 22.33 14.64
N SER A 192 -16.49 22.64 15.06
CA SER A 192 -17.70 22.27 14.33
C SER A 192 -17.84 22.90 12.94
N MET A 193 -17.37 24.15 12.73
CA MET A 193 -17.34 24.78 11.41
C MET A 193 -16.29 24.13 10.49
N LEU A 194 -15.12 23.79 11.05
CA LEU A 194 -14.07 23.04 10.35
C LEU A 194 -14.58 21.67 9.88
N LEU A 195 -15.25 20.94 10.76
CA LEU A 195 -15.88 19.67 10.43
C LEU A 195 -16.96 19.84 9.37
N ARG A 196 -17.83 20.84 9.48
CA ARG A 196 -18.90 21.10 8.52
C ARG A 196 -18.35 21.44 7.13
N ASP A 197 -17.31 22.25 7.05
CA ASP A 197 -16.66 22.60 5.79
C ASP A 197 -15.93 21.40 5.17
N ALA A 198 -15.22 20.64 5.97
CA ALA A 198 -14.52 19.44 5.53
C ALA A 198 -15.47 18.31 5.09
N LEU A 199 -16.59 18.13 5.79
CA LEU A 199 -17.58 17.08 5.53
C LEU A 199 -18.69 17.53 4.56
N HIS A 200 -18.58 18.69 3.91
CA HIS A 200 -19.51 19.11 2.89
C HIS A 200 -19.55 18.11 1.73
N LEU A 201 -20.76 17.74 1.27
CA LEU A 201 -21.01 16.65 0.33
C LEU A 201 -20.15 16.74 -0.95
N ASP A 202 -19.99 17.93 -1.52
CA ASP A 202 -19.24 18.09 -2.77
C ASP A 202 -17.72 17.90 -2.58
N ALA A 203 -17.17 18.32 -1.45
CA ALA A 203 -15.78 18.10 -1.10
C ALA A 203 -15.50 16.60 -0.83
N MET A 204 -16.44 15.94 -0.16
CA MET A 204 -16.37 14.50 0.12
C MET A 204 -16.52 13.64 -1.13
N LYS A 205 -17.32 14.05 -2.13
CA LYS A 205 -17.47 13.31 -3.41
C LYS A 205 -16.11 13.10 -4.11
N VAL A 206 -15.28 14.13 -4.18
CA VAL A 206 -13.95 14.03 -4.80
C VAL A 206 -13.07 13.06 -4.01
N PHE A 207 -13.06 13.21 -2.68
CA PHE A 207 -12.29 12.35 -1.78
C PHE A 207 -12.72 10.87 -1.92
N PHE A 208 -14.01 10.60 -1.83
CA PHE A 208 -14.53 9.23 -1.97
C PHE A 208 -14.29 8.63 -3.33
N LYS A 209 -14.41 9.41 -4.42
CA LYS A 209 -14.18 8.92 -5.77
C LYS A 209 -12.75 8.44 -5.97
N VAL A 210 -11.77 9.25 -5.55
CA VAL A 210 -10.34 8.87 -5.63
C VAL A 210 -10.09 7.63 -4.79
N ASN A 211 -10.59 7.61 -3.56
CA ASN A 211 -10.38 6.49 -2.64
C ASN A 211 -11.10 5.20 -3.09
N ALA A 212 -12.29 5.30 -3.69
CA ALA A 212 -13.01 4.14 -4.25
C ALA A 212 -12.25 3.51 -5.42
N ASP A 213 -11.68 4.32 -6.34
CA ASP A 213 -10.86 3.80 -7.43
C ASP A 213 -9.61 3.07 -6.89
N ILE A 214 -8.96 3.64 -5.87
CA ILE A 214 -7.79 3.03 -5.22
C ILE A 214 -8.19 1.75 -4.48
N PHE A 215 -9.34 1.73 -3.81
CA PHE A 215 -9.87 0.55 -3.15
C PHE A 215 -10.11 -0.59 -4.15
N LEU A 216 -10.80 -0.31 -5.26
CA LEU A 216 -11.05 -1.32 -6.30
C LEU A 216 -9.74 -1.87 -6.89
N ARG A 217 -8.75 -0.99 -7.14
CA ARG A 217 -7.41 -1.40 -7.54
C ARG A 217 -6.79 -2.36 -6.51
N THR A 218 -6.90 -2.05 -5.22
CA THR A 218 -6.33 -2.87 -4.14
C THR A 218 -7.02 -4.22 -4.04
N VAL A 219 -8.34 -4.29 -4.22
CA VAL A 219 -9.09 -5.55 -4.28
C VAL A 219 -8.59 -6.43 -5.42
N CYS A 220 -8.37 -5.88 -6.62
CA CYS A 220 -7.81 -6.63 -7.74
C CYS A 220 -6.41 -7.19 -7.43
N LEU A 221 -5.57 -6.37 -6.80
CA LEU A 221 -4.23 -6.79 -6.38
C LEU A 221 -4.29 -7.95 -5.38
N SER A 222 -5.11 -7.80 -4.33
CA SER A 222 -5.34 -8.84 -3.33
C SER A 222 -5.88 -10.13 -3.94
N LEU A 223 -6.80 -10.02 -4.92
CA LEU A 223 -7.34 -11.16 -5.64
C LEU A 223 -6.24 -11.95 -6.36
N VAL A 224 -5.33 -11.27 -7.06
CA VAL A 224 -4.21 -11.92 -7.76
C VAL A 224 -3.29 -12.65 -6.76
N PHE A 225 -2.87 -12.00 -5.67
CA PHE A 225 -2.00 -12.64 -4.68
C PHE A 225 -2.66 -13.82 -3.97
N THR A 226 -3.93 -13.66 -3.58
CA THR A 226 -4.71 -14.76 -2.98
C THR A 226 -4.85 -15.93 -3.95
N PHE A 227 -5.08 -15.62 -5.24
CA PHE A 227 -5.19 -16.65 -6.26
C PHE A 227 -3.86 -17.38 -6.47
N ILE A 228 -2.71 -16.69 -6.50
CA ILE A 228 -1.39 -17.32 -6.61
C ILE A 228 -1.21 -18.33 -5.47
N THR A 229 -1.41 -17.92 -4.22
CA THR A 229 -1.30 -18.81 -3.07
C THR A 229 -2.25 -20.01 -3.15
N ALA A 230 -3.51 -19.77 -3.53
CA ALA A 230 -4.50 -20.84 -3.66
C ALA A 230 -4.20 -21.79 -4.84
N ALA A 231 -3.68 -21.28 -5.95
CA ALA A 231 -3.31 -22.08 -7.12
C ALA A 231 -2.09 -22.93 -6.82
N SER A 232 -1.07 -22.37 -6.17
CA SER A 232 0.13 -23.10 -5.75
C SER A 232 -0.21 -24.25 -4.81
N GLY A 233 -1.06 -24.02 -3.79
CA GLY A 233 -1.50 -25.06 -2.86
C GLY A 233 -2.37 -26.15 -3.50
N ARG A 234 -3.01 -25.86 -4.66
CA ARG A 234 -3.72 -26.88 -5.43
C ARG A 234 -2.80 -27.72 -6.31
N ILE A 235 -1.61 -27.25 -6.62
CA ILE A 235 -0.62 -28.01 -7.39
C ILE A 235 0.04 -29.01 -6.43
N SER A 236 0.73 -28.53 -5.39
CA SER A 236 1.26 -29.34 -4.28
C SER A 236 1.73 -28.46 -3.11
N ASP A 237 1.91 -29.06 -1.94
CA ASP A 237 2.48 -28.35 -0.77
C ASP A 237 3.91 -27.88 -1.04
N SER A 238 4.69 -28.64 -1.80
CA SER A 238 6.05 -28.25 -2.22
C SER A 238 6.02 -26.98 -3.09
N VAL A 239 5.13 -26.90 -4.06
CA VAL A 239 4.98 -25.72 -4.92
C VAL A 239 4.51 -24.50 -4.13
N LEU A 240 3.60 -24.70 -3.17
CA LEU A 240 3.18 -23.62 -2.27
C LEU A 240 4.35 -23.05 -1.45
N ALA A 241 5.22 -23.93 -0.94
CA ALA A 241 6.40 -23.49 -0.19
C ALA A 241 7.43 -22.79 -1.09
N ILE A 242 7.66 -23.30 -2.31
CA ILE A 242 8.51 -22.65 -3.32
C ILE A 242 8.00 -21.26 -3.67
N ASP A 243 6.72 -21.13 -3.97
CA ASP A 243 6.13 -19.84 -4.35
C ASP A 243 6.14 -18.83 -3.20
N ALA A 244 6.00 -19.30 -1.96
CA ALA A 244 6.18 -18.46 -0.79
C ALA A 244 7.60 -17.87 -0.73
N LEU A 245 8.65 -18.65 -1.05
CA LEU A 245 10.03 -18.16 -1.13
C LEU A 245 10.22 -17.16 -2.29
N LEU A 246 9.71 -17.47 -3.47
CA LEU A 246 9.80 -16.57 -4.62
C LEU A 246 9.08 -15.23 -4.35
N LEU A 247 7.95 -15.26 -3.64
CA LEU A 247 7.24 -14.06 -3.22
C LEU A 247 8.03 -13.23 -2.18
N GLN A 248 8.94 -13.82 -1.41
CA GLN A 248 9.83 -13.05 -0.52
C GLN A 248 10.79 -12.16 -1.33
N PHE A 249 11.36 -12.67 -2.43
CA PHE A 249 12.18 -11.85 -3.34
C PHE A 249 11.37 -10.70 -3.95
N PHE A 250 10.13 -10.97 -4.38
CA PHE A 250 9.21 -9.95 -4.87
C PHE A 250 8.93 -8.89 -3.79
N THR A 251 8.64 -9.32 -2.57
CA THR A 251 8.33 -8.43 -1.43
C THR A 251 9.51 -7.54 -1.06
N LEU A 252 10.73 -8.09 -1.03
CA LEU A 252 11.94 -7.31 -0.76
C LEU A 252 12.14 -6.22 -1.82
N PHE A 253 12.00 -6.55 -3.10
CA PHE A 253 12.06 -5.58 -4.19
C PHE A 253 10.96 -4.52 -4.08
N SER A 254 9.72 -4.94 -3.80
CA SER A 254 8.57 -4.04 -3.71
C SER A 254 8.72 -3.00 -2.60
N TYR A 255 9.21 -3.37 -1.43
CA TYR A 255 9.41 -2.43 -0.31
C TYR A 255 10.39 -1.30 -0.65
N ILE A 256 11.43 -1.62 -1.41
CA ILE A 256 12.39 -0.60 -1.84
C ILE A 256 11.77 0.29 -2.93
N MET A 257 11.05 -0.29 -3.89
CA MET A 257 10.36 0.46 -4.94
C MET A 257 9.24 1.35 -4.40
N ASP A 258 8.56 0.93 -3.33
CA ASP A 258 7.55 1.75 -2.65
C ASP A 258 8.14 3.06 -2.10
N GLY A 259 9.40 3.06 -1.65
CA GLY A 259 10.09 4.29 -1.26
C GLY A 259 10.18 5.30 -2.41
N PHE A 260 10.46 4.84 -3.63
CA PHE A 260 10.46 5.69 -4.84
C PHE A 260 9.04 6.06 -5.29
N ALA A 261 8.07 5.17 -5.11
CA ALA A 261 6.66 5.48 -5.34
C ALA A 261 6.19 6.63 -4.43
N TYR A 262 6.56 6.64 -3.14
CA TYR A 262 6.25 7.74 -2.22
C TYR A 262 6.89 9.07 -2.66
N ALA A 263 8.10 9.04 -3.19
CA ALA A 263 8.71 10.22 -3.79
C ALA A 263 7.93 10.69 -5.03
N GLY A 264 7.45 9.76 -5.85
CA GLY A 264 6.57 10.03 -6.98
C GLY A 264 5.26 10.70 -6.55
N GLU A 265 4.56 10.12 -5.54
CA GLU A 265 3.33 10.69 -4.97
C GLU A 265 3.54 12.16 -4.57
N SER A 266 4.59 12.41 -3.85
CA SER A 266 4.92 13.70 -3.26
C SER A 266 5.32 14.74 -4.32
N LEU A 267 6.31 14.43 -5.17
CA LEU A 267 6.87 15.37 -6.16
C LEU A 267 5.90 15.64 -7.31
N VAL A 268 5.30 14.60 -7.87
CA VAL A 268 4.36 14.76 -9.00
C VAL A 268 3.14 15.56 -8.56
N GLY A 269 2.56 15.23 -7.39
CA GLY A 269 1.43 15.98 -6.85
C GLY A 269 1.77 17.45 -6.64
N ARG A 270 2.93 17.75 -6.04
CA ARG A 270 3.42 19.10 -5.83
C ARG A 270 3.56 19.87 -7.15
N TYR A 271 4.20 19.32 -8.16
CA TYR A 271 4.45 20.04 -9.41
C TYR A 271 3.18 20.20 -10.27
N ILE A 272 2.26 19.24 -10.22
CA ILE A 272 0.93 19.41 -10.83
C ILE A 272 0.17 20.53 -10.11
N GLY A 273 0.14 20.53 -8.78
CA GLY A 273 -0.50 21.60 -8.02
C GLY A 273 0.08 22.98 -8.29
N ALA A 274 1.40 23.08 -8.40
CA ALA A 274 2.12 24.32 -8.75
C ALA A 274 2.02 24.69 -10.23
N ARG A 275 1.42 23.87 -11.09
CA ARG A 275 1.36 24.01 -12.55
C ARG A 275 2.74 24.16 -13.23
N ASP A 276 3.77 23.57 -12.65
CA ASP A 276 5.15 23.60 -13.15
C ASP A 276 5.44 22.35 -14.02
N GLY A 277 5.14 22.45 -15.31
CA GLY A 277 5.33 21.36 -16.27
C GLY A 277 6.79 20.98 -16.50
N GLY A 278 7.72 21.93 -16.35
CA GLY A 278 9.17 21.68 -16.49
C GLY A 278 9.71 20.78 -15.38
N LYS A 279 9.44 21.18 -14.12
CA LYS A 279 9.85 20.38 -12.96
C LYS A 279 9.11 19.05 -12.90
N LEU A 280 7.84 19.00 -13.31
CA LEU A 280 7.08 17.74 -13.39
C LEU A 280 7.78 16.74 -14.31
N ARG A 281 8.14 17.13 -15.54
CA ARG A 281 8.83 16.24 -16.50
C ARG A 281 10.19 15.80 -15.97
N SER A 282 10.95 16.74 -15.38
CA SER A 282 12.24 16.43 -14.77
C SER A 282 12.12 15.44 -13.62
N ALA A 283 11.13 15.60 -12.73
CA ALA A 283 10.89 14.69 -11.62
C ALA A 283 10.52 13.29 -12.11
N VAL A 284 9.59 13.17 -13.06
CA VAL A 284 9.21 11.87 -13.64
C VAL A 284 10.39 11.20 -14.32
N ARG A 285 11.21 11.97 -15.09
CA ARG A 285 12.41 11.43 -15.73
C ARG A 285 13.41 10.91 -14.71
N LEU A 286 13.68 11.66 -13.63
CA LEU A 286 14.60 11.23 -12.58
C LEU A 286 14.10 9.98 -11.86
N LEU A 287 12.81 9.90 -11.56
CA LEU A 287 12.20 8.71 -10.96
C LEU A 287 12.38 7.48 -11.87
N LEU A 288 12.17 7.62 -13.18
CA LEU A 288 12.36 6.53 -14.14
C LEU A 288 13.84 6.11 -14.22
N VAL A 289 14.78 7.06 -14.26
CA VAL A 289 16.22 6.76 -14.29
C VAL A 289 16.65 6.01 -13.02
N TRP A 290 16.28 6.50 -11.84
CA TRP A 290 16.60 5.85 -10.59
C TRP A 290 15.88 4.50 -10.42
N GLY A 291 14.62 4.40 -10.85
CA GLY A 291 13.89 3.14 -10.87
C GLY A 291 14.56 2.09 -11.76
N MET A 292 15.06 2.48 -12.94
CA MET A 292 15.81 1.61 -13.83
C MET A 292 17.16 1.19 -13.22
N ALA A 293 17.89 2.14 -12.62
CA ALA A 293 19.15 1.85 -11.94
C ALA A 293 18.95 0.84 -10.79
N LEU A 294 17.89 1.01 -10.04
CA LEU A 294 17.52 0.11 -8.95
C LEU A 294 17.12 -1.28 -9.46
N THR A 295 16.36 -1.32 -10.57
CA THR A 295 16.00 -2.56 -11.24
C THR A 295 17.25 -3.35 -11.63
N LEU A 296 18.21 -2.70 -12.27
CA LEU A 296 19.48 -3.31 -12.64
C LEU A 296 20.26 -3.79 -11.41
N PHE A 297 20.32 -2.97 -10.38
CA PHE A 297 20.97 -3.33 -9.11
C PHE A 297 20.35 -4.59 -8.48
N PHE A 298 19.01 -4.65 -8.36
CA PHE A 298 18.34 -5.82 -7.78
C PHE A 298 18.44 -7.05 -8.66
N THR A 299 18.38 -6.91 -9.99
CA THR A 299 18.58 -8.04 -10.91
C THR A 299 19.97 -8.63 -10.75
N LEU A 300 21.02 -7.77 -10.66
CA LEU A 300 22.40 -8.21 -10.41
C LEU A 300 22.55 -8.81 -9.00
N LEU A 301 21.96 -8.18 -7.99
CA LEU A 301 21.97 -8.68 -6.61
C LEU A 301 21.38 -10.08 -6.53
N TYR A 302 20.22 -10.29 -7.15
CA TYR A 302 19.56 -11.60 -7.17
C TYR A 302 20.34 -12.61 -8.02
N ALA A 303 20.98 -12.20 -9.12
CA ALA A 303 21.79 -13.09 -9.94
C ALA A 303 23.04 -13.58 -9.19
N LEU A 304 23.70 -12.70 -8.43
CA LEU A 304 24.96 -13.00 -7.75
C LEU A 304 24.77 -13.62 -6.36
N PHE A 305 23.67 -13.29 -5.67
CA PHE A 305 23.46 -13.64 -4.27
C PHE A 305 22.16 -14.44 -4.03
N ASN A 306 21.62 -15.14 -5.05
CA ASN A 306 20.41 -15.95 -4.89
C ASN A 306 20.53 -17.02 -3.79
N GLU A 307 21.65 -17.75 -3.73
CA GLU A 307 21.90 -18.77 -2.72
C GLU A 307 21.91 -18.22 -1.27
N PRO A 308 22.70 -17.16 -0.95
CA PRO A 308 22.59 -16.52 0.36
C PRO A 308 21.18 -16.09 0.74
N PHE A 309 20.41 -15.53 -0.20
CA PHE A 309 19.01 -15.13 0.07
C PHE A 309 18.11 -16.34 0.34
N LEU A 310 18.26 -17.44 -0.40
CA LEU A 310 17.48 -18.66 -0.15
C LEU A 310 17.76 -19.19 1.25
N HIS A 311 19.02 -19.23 1.70
CA HIS A 311 19.37 -19.64 3.05
C HIS A 311 18.93 -18.67 4.15
N ILE A 312 18.73 -17.39 3.85
CA ILE A 312 18.13 -16.42 4.78
C ILE A 312 16.62 -16.68 4.92
N PHE A 313 15.94 -17.04 3.83
CA PHE A 313 14.49 -17.20 3.82
C PHE A 313 14.03 -18.59 4.22
N ALA A 314 14.87 -19.63 4.03
CA ALA A 314 14.56 -21.01 4.36
C ALA A 314 15.76 -21.74 4.95
N SER A 315 15.49 -22.70 5.84
CA SER A 315 16.49 -23.57 6.44
C SER A 315 16.46 -24.99 5.85
N ASP A 316 15.46 -25.31 5.04
CA ASP A 316 15.29 -26.65 4.44
C ASP A 316 16.02 -26.72 3.10
N GLU A 317 17.09 -27.50 3.06
CA GLU A 317 17.93 -27.72 1.86
C GLU A 317 17.15 -28.35 0.71
N THR A 318 16.16 -29.19 1.00
CA THR A 318 15.35 -29.82 -0.04
C THR A 318 14.46 -28.81 -0.75
N LEU A 319 13.88 -27.88 0.01
CA LEU A 319 13.09 -26.78 -0.50
C LEU A 319 13.96 -25.80 -1.29
N ILE A 320 15.15 -25.47 -0.80
CA ILE A 320 16.13 -24.61 -1.49
C ILE A 320 16.50 -25.22 -2.84
N ALA A 321 16.86 -26.52 -2.86
CA ALA A 321 17.22 -27.21 -4.08
C ALA A 321 16.06 -27.24 -5.11
N ALA A 322 14.83 -27.46 -4.66
CA ALA A 322 13.64 -27.41 -5.51
C ALA A 322 13.35 -26.00 -6.05
N THR A 323 13.64 -24.95 -5.27
CA THR A 323 13.42 -23.56 -5.68
C THR A 323 14.39 -23.09 -6.79
N ARG A 324 15.58 -23.68 -6.87
CA ARG A 324 16.60 -23.30 -7.88
C ARG A 324 16.09 -23.31 -9.30
N GLN A 325 15.23 -24.26 -9.67
CA GLN A 325 14.67 -24.35 -11.02
C GLN A 325 13.75 -23.20 -11.41
N TYR A 326 13.31 -22.39 -10.42
CA TYR A 326 12.43 -21.23 -10.61
C TYR A 326 13.16 -19.89 -10.47
N LEU A 327 14.46 -19.88 -10.19
CA LEU A 327 15.25 -18.64 -9.99
C LEU A 327 15.22 -17.69 -11.20
N PHE A 328 14.97 -18.21 -12.40
CA PHE A 328 14.73 -17.38 -13.56
C PHE A 328 13.64 -16.32 -13.33
N TRP A 329 12.54 -16.70 -12.65
CA TRP A 329 11.47 -15.77 -12.32
C TRP A 329 11.91 -14.66 -11.37
N VAL A 330 12.77 -14.99 -10.41
CA VAL A 330 13.35 -14.02 -9.46
C VAL A 330 14.11 -12.91 -10.19
N LEU A 331 14.87 -13.28 -11.24
CA LEU A 331 15.64 -12.31 -12.05
C LEU A 331 14.75 -11.40 -12.89
N ILE A 332 13.57 -11.89 -13.30
CA ILE A 332 12.63 -11.13 -14.13
C ILE A 332 11.73 -10.21 -13.28
N ILE A 333 11.46 -10.54 -12.01
CA ILE A 333 10.61 -9.74 -11.11
C ILE A 333 10.96 -8.25 -11.14
N PRO A 334 12.23 -7.81 -10.92
CA PRO A 334 12.56 -6.39 -10.95
C PRO A 334 12.25 -5.73 -12.29
N VAL A 335 12.55 -6.42 -13.39
CA VAL A 335 12.35 -5.91 -14.75
C VAL A 335 10.86 -5.72 -15.09
N CYS A 336 10.03 -6.69 -14.75
CA CYS A 336 8.58 -6.62 -15.00
C CYS A 336 7.85 -5.68 -14.02
N GLY A 337 8.36 -5.60 -12.78
CA GLY A 337 7.68 -4.90 -11.70
C GLY A 337 7.97 -3.41 -11.59
N PHE A 338 9.19 -2.94 -11.94
CA PHE A 338 9.62 -1.58 -11.60
C PHE A 338 8.67 -0.50 -12.10
N ALA A 339 8.22 -0.63 -13.35
CA ALA A 339 7.33 0.34 -13.97
C ALA A 339 5.96 0.40 -13.26
N ALA A 340 5.43 -0.75 -12.86
CA ALA A 340 4.16 -0.84 -12.15
C ALA A 340 4.21 -0.11 -10.80
N PHE A 341 5.27 -0.30 -10.00
CA PHE A 341 5.44 0.38 -8.71
C PHE A 341 5.66 1.89 -8.89
N LEU A 342 6.52 2.26 -9.82
CA LEU A 342 6.90 3.65 -10.01
C LEU A 342 5.74 4.48 -10.54
N PHE A 343 5.03 3.97 -11.55
CA PHE A 343 3.86 4.64 -12.09
C PHE A 343 2.71 4.69 -11.08
N ASP A 344 2.54 3.71 -10.20
CA ASP A 344 1.58 3.82 -9.11
C ASP A 344 1.80 5.11 -8.31
N GLY A 345 3.03 5.39 -7.87
CA GLY A 345 3.34 6.63 -7.17
C GLY A 345 3.09 7.89 -8.02
N ILE A 346 3.50 7.89 -9.29
CA ILE A 346 3.30 9.02 -10.22
C ILE A 346 1.80 9.30 -10.42
N PHE A 347 0.99 8.28 -10.63
CA PHE A 347 -0.45 8.43 -10.87
C PHE A 347 -1.24 8.78 -9.60
N ILE A 348 -0.78 8.32 -8.42
CA ILE A 348 -1.32 8.76 -7.13
C ILE A 348 -1.07 10.25 -6.95
N GLY A 349 0.17 10.72 -7.16
CA GLY A 349 0.49 12.15 -7.10
C GLY A 349 -0.34 12.98 -8.10
N ALA A 350 -0.59 12.45 -9.29
CA ALA A 350 -1.46 13.05 -10.27
C ALA A 350 -2.96 12.94 -9.94
N THR A 351 -3.35 12.24 -8.87
CA THR A 351 -4.74 11.89 -8.54
C THR A 351 -5.51 11.24 -9.71
N ALA A 352 -4.79 10.56 -10.60
CA ALA A 352 -5.34 9.92 -11.78
C ALA A 352 -5.82 8.47 -11.46
N SER A 353 -6.58 8.33 -10.37
CA SER A 353 -7.03 7.06 -9.78
C SER A 353 -7.81 6.18 -10.76
N ARG A 354 -8.60 6.78 -11.66
CA ARG A 354 -9.35 6.04 -12.69
C ARG A 354 -8.44 5.23 -13.61
N VAL A 355 -7.34 5.84 -14.08
CA VAL A 355 -6.40 5.15 -14.97
C VAL A 355 -5.72 3.99 -14.24
N MET A 356 -5.38 4.19 -12.97
CA MET A 356 -4.80 3.13 -12.13
C MET A 356 -5.78 1.95 -11.97
N ARG A 357 -7.04 2.23 -11.67
CA ARG A 357 -8.09 1.21 -11.56
C ARG A 357 -8.28 0.47 -12.89
N ASP A 358 -8.44 1.19 -14.00
CA ASP A 358 -8.73 0.60 -15.30
C ASP A 358 -7.55 -0.24 -15.81
N SER A 359 -6.30 0.23 -15.63
CA SER A 359 -5.10 -0.56 -15.93
C SER A 359 -5.01 -1.82 -15.07
N MET A 360 -5.42 -1.74 -13.80
CA MET A 360 -5.44 -2.89 -12.90
C MET A 360 -6.49 -3.93 -13.31
N PHE A 361 -7.69 -3.51 -13.72
CA PHE A 361 -8.71 -4.42 -14.24
C PHE A 361 -8.22 -5.18 -15.47
N VAL A 362 -7.62 -4.48 -16.45
CA VAL A 362 -7.07 -5.11 -17.66
C VAL A 362 -5.95 -6.08 -17.29
N ALA A 363 -5.03 -5.68 -16.41
CA ALA A 363 -3.92 -6.54 -15.98
C ALA A 363 -4.43 -7.79 -15.23
N THR A 364 -5.42 -7.64 -14.34
CA THR A 364 -6.02 -8.76 -13.60
C THR A 364 -6.74 -9.73 -14.55
N PHE A 365 -7.52 -9.19 -15.50
CA PHE A 365 -8.15 -10.03 -16.53
C PHE A 365 -7.10 -10.80 -17.33
N SER A 366 -6.04 -10.12 -17.75
CA SER A 366 -4.94 -10.75 -18.51
C SER A 366 -4.21 -11.82 -17.72
N PHE A 367 -4.03 -11.62 -16.40
CA PHE A 367 -3.48 -12.66 -15.52
C PHE A 367 -4.30 -13.95 -15.59
N PHE A 368 -5.62 -13.85 -15.42
CA PHE A 368 -6.48 -15.04 -15.49
C PHE A 368 -6.54 -15.62 -16.90
N ALA A 369 -6.57 -14.78 -17.94
CA ALA A 369 -6.55 -15.25 -19.32
C ALA A 369 -5.27 -16.03 -19.66
N VAL A 370 -4.10 -15.54 -19.23
CA VAL A 370 -2.83 -16.24 -19.44
C VAL A 370 -2.76 -17.53 -18.61
N PHE A 371 -3.21 -17.50 -17.36
CA PHE A 371 -3.20 -18.69 -16.51
C PHE A 371 -4.11 -19.79 -17.04
N TYR A 372 -5.38 -19.50 -17.27
CA TYR A 372 -6.33 -20.52 -17.76
C TYR A 372 -6.11 -20.86 -19.23
N GLY A 373 -5.78 -19.88 -20.08
CA GLY A 373 -5.46 -20.09 -21.49
C GLY A 373 -4.19 -20.91 -21.66
N GLY A 374 -3.15 -20.66 -20.86
CA GLY A 374 -1.90 -21.44 -20.87
C GLY A 374 -2.14 -22.89 -20.46
N ARG A 375 -2.93 -23.12 -19.40
CA ARG A 375 -3.29 -24.49 -18.97
C ARG A 375 -4.12 -25.21 -20.02
N TRP A 376 -5.09 -24.53 -20.64
CA TRP A 376 -5.91 -25.09 -21.69
C TRP A 376 -5.08 -25.45 -22.97
N LEU A 377 -4.24 -24.52 -23.41
CA LEU A 377 -3.39 -24.68 -24.57
C LEU A 377 -2.39 -25.84 -24.41
N LEU A 378 -1.69 -25.87 -23.27
CA LEU A 378 -0.72 -26.93 -23.00
C LEU A 378 -1.40 -28.28 -22.77
N GLY A 379 -2.55 -28.31 -22.09
CA GLY A 379 -3.36 -29.53 -21.99
C GLY A 379 -3.84 -30.07 -23.32
N TYR A 380 -4.21 -29.17 -24.27
CA TYR A 380 -4.58 -29.53 -25.62
C TYR A 380 -3.40 -30.08 -26.45
N ILE A 381 -2.21 -29.47 -26.30
CA ILE A 381 -0.98 -29.89 -27.00
C ILE A 381 -0.42 -31.19 -26.45
N ALA A 382 -0.46 -31.37 -25.14
CA ALA A 382 0.15 -32.50 -24.45
C ALA A 382 -0.65 -33.81 -24.56
N LYS A 383 -1.85 -33.80 -25.15
CA LYS A 383 -2.74 -34.94 -25.40
C LYS A 383 -2.53 -36.07 -24.39
N ASP A 384 -3.30 -36.08 -23.31
CA ASP A 384 -3.32 -37.14 -22.27
C ASP A 384 -2.12 -37.23 -21.31
N VAL A 385 -1.12 -36.35 -21.39
CA VAL A 385 -0.05 -36.25 -20.37
C VAL A 385 -0.46 -35.20 -19.35
N ALA A 386 -0.61 -35.62 -18.10
CA ALA A 386 -0.84 -34.67 -17.00
C ALA A 386 0.28 -33.60 -16.95
N LEU A 387 -0.08 -32.32 -16.92
CA LEU A 387 0.88 -31.23 -16.81
C LEU A 387 1.69 -31.42 -15.52
N THR A 388 3.02 -31.46 -15.64
CA THR A 388 3.90 -31.57 -14.50
C THR A 388 3.76 -30.36 -13.58
N GLU A 389 4.06 -30.50 -12.27
CA GLU A 389 4.06 -29.39 -11.29
C GLU A 389 4.89 -28.21 -11.80
N LEU A 390 6.06 -28.48 -12.36
CA LEU A 390 6.96 -27.50 -12.93
C LEU A 390 6.26 -26.65 -14.02
N VAL A 391 5.57 -27.29 -14.94
CA VAL A 391 4.88 -26.60 -16.06
C VAL A 391 3.72 -25.76 -15.52
N GLN A 392 2.92 -26.33 -14.62
CA GLN A 392 1.78 -25.61 -14.02
C GLN A 392 2.23 -24.37 -13.26
N ASN A 393 3.31 -24.47 -12.48
CA ASN A 393 3.86 -23.34 -11.72
C ASN A 393 4.51 -22.30 -12.64
N ASN A 394 5.20 -22.71 -13.71
CA ASN A 394 5.73 -21.77 -14.70
C ASN A 394 4.64 -20.98 -15.42
N ILE A 395 3.47 -21.58 -15.70
CA ILE A 395 2.32 -20.85 -16.22
C ILE A 395 1.84 -19.79 -15.22
N LEU A 396 1.77 -20.12 -13.93
CA LEU A 396 1.35 -19.20 -12.88
C LEU A 396 2.29 -17.99 -12.79
N TRP A 397 3.59 -18.22 -12.78
CA TRP A 397 4.60 -17.16 -12.76
C TRP A 397 4.62 -16.34 -14.05
N ALA A 398 4.45 -16.96 -15.21
CA ALA A 398 4.31 -16.25 -16.48
C ALA A 398 3.08 -15.31 -16.46
N ALA A 399 1.94 -15.79 -15.97
CA ALA A 399 0.75 -14.96 -15.79
C ALA A 399 1.01 -13.77 -14.84
N PHE A 400 1.74 -14.00 -13.75
CA PHE A 400 2.11 -12.93 -12.79
C PHE A 400 3.06 -11.91 -13.44
N MET A 401 4.04 -12.33 -14.24
CA MET A 401 4.92 -11.39 -14.95
C MET A 401 4.14 -10.56 -15.97
N VAL A 402 3.22 -11.16 -16.71
CA VAL A 402 2.32 -10.44 -17.64
C VAL A 402 1.47 -9.42 -16.88
N PHE A 403 0.94 -9.78 -15.71
CA PHE A 403 0.20 -8.86 -14.86
C PHE A 403 1.03 -7.63 -14.46
N LEU A 404 2.28 -7.84 -14.01
CA LEU A 404 3.16 -6.74 -13.62
C LEU A 404 3.53 -5.85 -14.81
N LEU A 405 3.89 -6.45 -15.95
CA LEU A 405 4.24 -5.74 -17.18
C LEU A 405 3.09 -4.89 -17.71
N LEU A 406 1.89 -5.47 -17.82
CA LEU A 406 0.73 -4.76 -18.35
C LEU A 406 0.34 -3.56 -17.48
N ARG A 407 0.42 -3.68 -16.17
CA ARG A 407 0.22 -2.51 -15.28
C ARG A 407 1.15 -1.36 -15.67
N GLY A 408 2.45 -1.64 -15.79
CA GLY A 408 3.44 -0.64 -16.17
C GLY A 408 3.21 -0.07 -17.57
N VAL A 409 2.98 -0.92 -18.55
CA VAL A 409 2.79 -0.52 -19.96
C VAL A 409 1.52 0.34 -20.13
N LEU A 410 0.39 -0.08 -19.58
CA LEU A 410 -0.87 0.66 -19.70
C LEU A 410 -0.78 2.05 -19.03
N GLN A 411 -0.14 2.12 -17.87
CA GLN A 411 0.10 3.40 -17.19
C GLN A 411 1.09 4.26 -17.98
N TRP A 412 2.15 3.68 -18.55
CA TRP A 412 3.07 4.42 -19.40
C TRP A 412 2.40 5.03 -20.64
N LEU A 413 1.53 4.27 -21.31
CA LEU A 413 0.75 4.77 -22.45
C LEU A 413 -0.18 5.93 -22.05
N ALA A 414 -0.74 5.88 -20.86
CA ALA A 414 -1.62 6.91 -20.33
C ALA A 414 -0.87 8.14 -19.75
N LEU A 415 0.45 8.06 -19.53
CA LEU A 415 1.25 9.07 -18.83
C LEU A 415 1.10 10.47 -19.43
N ARG A 416 1.17 10.58 -20.76
CA ARG A 416 1.08 11.85 -21.46
C ARG A 416 -0.27 12.54 -21.21
N ARG A 417 -1.36 11.78 -21.29
CA ARG A 417 -2.72 12.31 -21.16
C ARG A 417 -3.10 12.55 -19.70
N ALA A 418 -2.81 11.61 -18.84
CA ALA A 418 -3.30 11.61 -17.47
C ALA A 418 -2.42 12.39 -16.48
N VAL A 419 -1.14 12.58 -16.77
CA VAL A 419 -0.20 13.28 -15.89
C VAL A 419 0.24 14.60 -16.54
N TYR A 420 0.88 14.55 -17.72
CA TYR A 420 1.38 15.77 -18.36
C TYR A 420 0.28 16.68 -18.91
N GLY A 421 -0.89 16.13 -19.29
CA GLY A 421 -2.04 16.92 -19.71
C GLY A 421 -2.69 17.77 -18.62
N GLN A 422 -2.30 17.58 -17.33
CA GLN A 422 -2.82 18.37 -16.22
C GLN A 422 -2.10 19.71 -16.03
N VAL A 423 -0.98 19.93 -16.71
CA VAL A 423 -0.17 21.14 -16.61
C VAL A 423 -0.03 21.80 -17.98
N PRO A 424 0.12 23.15 -18.04
CA PRO A 424 0.35 23.84 -19.31
C PRO A 424 1.56 23.26 -20.06
N ALA A 425 1.46 23.20 -21.39
CA ALA A 425 2.61 22.84 -22.20
C ALA A 425 3.75 23.83 -21.93
N VAL A 426 4.93 23.30 -21.67
CA VAL A 426 6.14 24.15 -21.61
C VAL A 426 6.46 24.49 -23.07
N CYS A 427 6.31 25.77 -23.42
CA CYS A 427 6.79 26.30 -24.70
C CYS A 427 8.31 26.23 -24.79
#